data_936e18e198e164c9612220c2b341475a
#
_entry.id   936e18e198e164c9612220c2b341475a
#
_cell.length_a   1.000
_cell.length_b   1.000
_cell.length_c   1.000
_cell.angle_alpha   90.00
_cell.angle_beta   90.00
_cell.angle_gamma   90.00
#
_symmetry.space_group_name_H-M   'P 1'
#
loop_
_entity.id
_entity.type
_entity.pdbx_description
1 polymer ?
#
loop_
_entity_poly.entity_id
_entity_poly.type
_entity_poly.pdbx_seq_one_letter_code
_entity_poly.pdbx_strand_id
1 'polypeptide(L)'
;MGLPELTFSLEKAAGTVSARMSAGAVALILRDAKDNGVYTIHRESDIPAQLGAANVTAIKRAMIGYINRPSVVYVAVIATAAEISAGFAALAAYSYDYLAGPVDMPASDATTLSGLVKAQRKKRYIGKAVLPATAGDDEGTINFVAAGIKSGATTITAAQYAPRIAGLLAGTPANCSATYAALDELTAITPEADPDTAVDAGKLILVDDGRKIKLGRAVTSKTKLAATDPEMLKKIKLVAAVDLIRYYANTTVEDEYLGKCANTYDNKCILLTALRDYLSALEAQGVIRAGSSGAELDADATRVYLLEQASGNSSEIARISALSNEELRKEDTGSHVFLQLYGKVLDAMEDFHIILQAQ
;
A
#
# COMPACT_ATOMS: atom_id res chain seq x y z
N MET A 1 18.95 -44.67 4.11
CA MET A 1 17.99 -43.80 3.39
C MET A 1 17.12 -43.14 4.44
N GLY A 2 17.35 -41.90 4.77
CA GLY A 2 16.50 -41.14 5.66
C GLY A 2 15.22 -40.72 4.92
N LEU A 3 14.12 -40.58 5.66
CA LEU A 3 12.86 -40.04 5.15
C LEU A 3 13.11 -38.60 4.68
N PRO A 4 12.44 -38.13 3.60
CA PRO A 4 12.54 -36.75 3.18
C PRO A 4 12.01 -35.85 4.31
N GLU A 5 12.86 -34.99 4.85
CA GLU A 5 12.47 -33.90 5.74
C GLU A 5 11.83 -32.79 4.91
N LEU A 6 10.54 -32.61 5.08
CA LEU A 6 9.85 -31.39 4.65
C LEU A 6 10.06 -30.32 5.74
N THR A 7 11.15 -29.59 5.61
CA THR A 7 11.32 -28.35 6.39
C THR A 7 10.60 -27.23 5.66
N PHE A 8 9.37 -26.97 6.07
CA PHE A 8 8.71 -25.70 5.74
C PHE A 8 9.48 -24.57 6.42
N SER A 9 10.26 -23.82 5.67
CA SER A 9 10.88 -22.61 6.18
C SER A 9 9.85 -21.47 6.21
N LEU A 10 8.89 -21.57 7.12
CA LEU A 10 7.95 -20.49 7.46
C LEU A 10 8.70 -19.23 7.96
N GLU A 11 9.93 -19.38 8.45
CA GLU A 11 10.75 -18.30 8.99
C GLU A 11 11.09 -17.21 7.98
N LYS A 12 11.31 -17.54 6.71
CA LYS A 12 11.69 -16.55 5.71
C LYS A 12 10.50 -15.70 5.24
N ALA A 13 9.32 -16.30 5.12
CA ALA A 13 8.09 -15.60 4.81
C ALA A 13 7.61 -14.76 6.00
N ALA A 14 7.65 -15.30 7.22
CA ALA A 14 7.31 -14.59 8.44
C ALA A 14 8.24 -13.40 8.71
N GLY A 15 9.54 -13.53 8.48
CA GLY A 15 10.51 -12.45 8.61
C GLY A 15 10.26 -11.31 7.62
N THR A 16 9.98 -11.62 6.36
CA THR A 16 9.70 -10.63 5.32
C THR A 16 8.38 -9.90 5.59
N VAL A 17 7.36 -10.62 6.04
CA VAL A 17 6.05 -10.05 6.41
C VAL A 17 6.17 -9.16 7.63
N SER A 18 6.83 -9.61 8.68
CA SER A 18 7.06 -8.81 9.89
C SER A 18 7.85 -7.53 9.59
N ALA A 19 8.87 -7.61 8.73
CA ALA A 19 9.64 -6.45 8.30
C ALA A 19 8.77 -5.44 7.54
N ARG A 20 7.91 -5.90 6.61
CA ARG A 20 7.02 -5.02 5.83
C ARG A 20 5.88 -4.42 6.66
N MET A 21 5.46 -5.07 7.74
CA MET A 21 4.50 -4.50 8.69
C MET A 21 5.08 -3.34 9.49
N SER A 22 6.39 -3.32 9.72
CA SER A 22 7.06 -2.26 10.47
C SER A 22 7.56 -1.13 9.60
N ALA A 23 8.02 -1.39 8.39
CA ALA A 23 8.55 -0.38 7.47
C ALA A 23 8.38 -0.82 6.01
N GLY A 24 7.71 0.01 5.23
CA GLY A 24 7.52 -0.18 3.81
C GLY A 24 8.72 0.26 2.96
N ALA A 25 8.59 0.07 1.65
CA ALA A 25 9.55 0.51 0.64
C ALA A 25 9.05 1.77 -0.07
N VAL A 26 9.98 2.66 -0.41
CA VAL A 26 9.70 3.87 -1.21
C VAL A 26 10.26 3.70 -2.61
N ALA A 27 9.56 4.21 -3.61
CA ALA A 27 10.08 4.41 -4.96
C ALA A 27 10.13 5.91 -5.27
N LEU A 28 11.17 6.34 -5.96
CA LEU A 28 11.31 7.70 -6.47
C LEU A 28 11.57 7.65 -7.96
N ILE A 29 10.90 8.51 -8.72
CA ILE A 29 11.27 8.81 -10.11
C ILE A 29 11.92 10.19 -10.08
N LEU A 30 13.15 10.27 -10.54
CA LEU A 30 13.92 11.51 -10.58
C LEU A 30 14.38 11.81 -12.00
N ARG A 31 14.53 13.07 -12.35
CA ARG A 31 15.13 13.53 -13.60
C ARG A 31 16.54 14.02 -13.34
N ASP A 32 17.52 13.51 -14.10
CA ASP A 32 18.90 14.00 -14.03
C ASP A 32 19.53 14.03 -15.42
N ALA A 33 20.42 14.99 -15.65
CA ALA A 33 21.14 15.11 -16.92
C ALA A 33 22.40 14.24 -16.97
N LYS A 34 22.90 13.79 -15.83
CA LYS A 34 24.22 13.17 -15.68
C LYS A 34 24.16 11.66 -15.45
N ASP A 35 22.99 11.16 -15.05
CA ASP A 35 22.86 9.77 -14.68
C ASP A 35 21.49 9.22 -15.06
N ASN A 36 21.44 7.97 -15.50
CA ASN A 36 20.21 7.25 -15.80
C ASN A 36 20.35 5.81 -15.31
N GLY A 37 19.30 5.30 -14.69
CA GLY A 37 19.29 3.91 -14.20
C GLY A 37 18.35 3.72 -13.03
N VAL A 38 18.35 2.51 -12.47
CA VAL A 38 17.59 2.22 -11.25
C VAL A 38 18.56 1.84 -10.14
N TYR A 39 18.44 2.50 -9.02
CA TYR A 39 19.30 2.33 -7.86
C TYR A 39 18.50 1.84 -6.67
N THR A 40 19.10 0.96 -5.88
CA THR A 40 18.56 0.46 -4.61
C THR A 40 19.35 1.10 -3.47
N ILE A 41 18.71 1.93 -2.68
CA ILE A 41 19.33 2.74 -1.63
C ILE A 41 18.85 2.23 -0.26
N HIS A 42 19.76 1.69 0.53
CA HIS A 42 19.52 1.30 1.93
C HIS A 42 20.10 2.32 2.91
N ARG A 43 21.16 3.04 2.50
CA ARG A 43 21.86 4.04 3.32
C ARG A 43 22.36 5.18 2.45
N GLU A 44 22.71 6.29 3.06
CA GLU A 44 23.19 7.48 2.32
C GLU A 44 24.43 7.24 1.47
N SER A 45 25.30 6.29 1.85
CA SER A 45 26.46 5.92 1.05
C SER A 45 26.13 5.27 -0.29
N ASP A 46 24.90 4.76 -0.45
CA ASP A 46 24.47 4.09 -1.67
C ASP A 46 23.95 5.08 -2.72
N ILE A 47 23.83 6.37 -2.34
CA ILE A 47 23.39 7.44 -3.25
C ILE A 47 24.46 7.71 -4.30
N PRO A 48 24.16 7.64 -5.61
CA PRO A 48 25.13 7.93 -6.65
C PRO A 48 25.70 9.35 -6.53
N ALA A 49 27.04 9.44 -6.55
CA ALA A 49 27.75 10.71 -6.29
C ALA A 49 27.55 11.76 -7.40
N GLN A 50 27.18 11.35 -8.60
CA GLN A 50 26.96 12.25 -9.75
C GLN A 50 25.57 12.87 -9.81
N LEU A 51 24.63 12.42 -8.98
CA LEU A 51 23.28 12.99 -8.96
C LEU A 51 23.27 14.48 -8.56
N GLY A 52 22.37 15.24 -9.19
CA GLY A 52 22.15 16.64 -8.84
C GLY A 52 21.73 16.80 -7.37
N ALA A 53 22.16 17.90 -6.74
CA ALA A 53 21.94 18.16 -5.31
C ALA A 53 20.46 18.11 -4.88
N ALA A 54 19.54 18.54 -5.75
CA ALA A 54 18.10 18.48 -5.51
C ALA A 54 17.61 17.03 -5.42
N ASN A 55 18.10 16.14 -6.29
CA ASN A 55 17.79 14.72 -6.32
C ASN A 55 18.36 14.01 -5.08
N VAL A 56 19.62 14.29 -4.72
CA VAL A 56 20.23 13.77 -3.47
C VAL A 56 19.39 14.19 -2.25
N THR A 57 18.94 15.43 -2.21
CA THR A 57 18.09 15.93 -1.12
C THR A 57 16.73 15.21 -1.08
N ALA A 58 16.11 14.94 -2.23
CA ALA A 58 14.87 14.19 -2.32
C ALA A 58 15.01 12.76 -1.76
N ILE A 59 16.09 12.06 -2.14
CA ILE A 59 16.41 10.71 -1.62
C ILE A 59 16.59 10.76 -0.10
N LYS A 60 17.41 11.68 0.41
CA LYS A 60 17.64 11.85 1.85
C LYS A 60 16.33 12.13 2.60
N ARG A 61 15.45 12.98 2.06
CA ARG A 61 14.13 13.26 2.64
C ARG A 61 13.26 11.99 2.72
N ALA A 62 13.26 11.16 1.67
CA ALA A 62 12.54 9.89 1.68
C ALA A 62 13.07 8.93 2.76
N MET A 63 14.38 8.93 3.02
CA MET A 63 15.03 8.06 4.00
C MET A 63 14.77 8.45 5.46
N ILE A 64 14.25 9.64 5.76
CA ILE A 64 13.99 10.07 7.15
C ILE A 64 12.98 9.15 7.82
N GLY A 65 11.88 8.80 7.11
CA GLY A 65 10.81 7.97 7.68
C GLY A 65 9.95 8.69 8.71
N TYR A 66 9.34 7.94 9.64
CA TYR A 66 8.56 8.45 10.77
C TYR A 66 8.91 7.67 12.05
N ILE A 67 8.09 6.68 12.46
CA ILE A 67 8.39 5.79 13.60
C ILE A 67 9.60 4.92 13.23
N ASN A 68 9.62 4.43 12.00
CA ASN A 68 10.74 3.69 11.41
C ASN A 68 11.27 4.41 10.17
N ARG A 69 12.49 4.06 9.76
CA ARG A 69 12.97 4.41 8.42
C ARG A 69 12.37 3.45 7.40
N PRO A 70 12.15 3.89 6.14
CA PRO A 70 11.82 2.96 5.06
C PRO A 70 12.87 1.84 4.97
N SER A 71 12.42 0.64 4.64
CA SER A 71 13.31 -0.52 4.50
C SER A 71 14.29 -0.35 3.33
N VAL A 72 13.84 0.31 2.28
CA VAL A 72 14.61 0.57 1.05
C VAL A 72 13.98 1.75 0.29
N VAL A 73 14.82 2.47 -0.45
CA VAL A 73 14.38 3.48 -1.43
C VAL A 73 14.88 3.06 -2.81
N TYR A 74 13.96 2.71 -3.71
CA TYR A 74 14.25 2.45 -5.12
C TYR A 74 14.18 3.77 -5.89
N VAL A 75 15.21 4.06 -6.66
CA VAL A 75 15.31 5.34 -7.37
C VAL A 75 15.47 5.06 -8.86
N ALA A 76 14.45 5.38 -9.65
CA ALA A 76 14.57 5.40 -11.11
C ALA A 76 14.96 6.80 -11.55
N VAL A 77 16.17 6.93 -12.07
CA VAL A 77 16.68 8.17 -12.66
C VAL A 77 16.47 8.12 -14.17
N ILE A 78 15.75 9.09 -14.71
CA ILE A 78 15.47 9.22 -16.14
C ILE A 78 16.07 10.52 -16.69
N ALA A 79 16.32 10.56 -18.00
CA ALA A 79 16.80 11.76 -18.66
C ALA A 79 15.82 12.94 -18.45
N THR A 80 16.34 14.17 -18.41
CA THR A 80 15.55 15.36 -18.12
C THR A 80 14.37 15.57 -19.06
N ALA A 81 14.51 15.18 -20.34
CA ALA A 81 13.43 15.27 -21.33
C ALA A 81 12.58 14.00 -21.45
N ALA A 82 12.83 12.97 -20.63
CA ALA A 82 12.09 11.71 -20.72
C ALA A 82 10.69 11.84 -20.11
N GLU A 83 9.75 11.11 -20.70
CA GLU A 83 8.40 10.98 -20.18
C GLU A 83 8.40 10.27 -18.81
N ILE A 84 7.54 10.71 -17.92
CA ILE A 84 7.44 10.15 -16.56
C ILE A 84 7.08 8.65 -16.56
N SER A 85 6.35 8.21 -17.59
CA SER A 85 6.00 6.80 -17.81
C SER A 85 7.21 5.89 -17.97
N ALA A 86 8.32 6.39 -18.51
CA ALA A 86 9.57 5.63 -18.62
C ALA A 86 10.15 5.30 -17.23
N GLY A 87 10.15 6.27 -16.31
CA GLY A 87 10.58 6.05 -14.92
C GLY A 87 9.66 5.08 -14.18
N PHE A 88 8.35 5.19 -14.41
CA PHE A 88 7.38 4.26 -13.84
C PHE A 88 7.58 2.83 -14.36
N ALA A 89 7.83 2.67 -15.67
CA ALA A 89 8.13 1.37 -16.28
C ALA A 89 9.44 0.75 -15.75
N ALA A 90 10.46 1.57 -15.51
CA ALA A 90 11.73 1.10 -14.93
C ALA A 90 11.57 0.53 -13.50
N LEU A 91 10.55 0.97 -12.77
CA LEU A 91 10.22 0.48 -11.42
C LEU A 91 9.31 -0.76 -11.43
N ALA A 92 8.89 -1.27 -12.58
CA ALA A 92 7.94 -2.38 -12.68
C ALA A 92 8.43 -3.70 -12.04
N ALA A 93 9.75 -3.91 -11.96
CA ALA A 93 10.37 -5.07 -11.32
C ALA A 93 10.54 -4.92 -9.79
N TYR A 94 10.21 -3.77 -9.23
CA TYR A 94 10.43 -3.45 -7.82
C TYR A 94 9.11 -3.35 -7.06
N SER A 95 9.05 -3.98 -5.90
CA SER A 95 7.87 -3.92 -5.02
C SER A 95 8.03 -2.78 -4.02
N TYR A 96 7.19 -1.76 -4.12
CA TYR A 96 7.19 -0.59 -3.26
C TYR A 96 5.78 -0.29 -2.72
N ASP A 97 5.71 0.45 -1.61
CA ASP A 97 4.46 0.85 -0.97
C ASP A 97 4.05 2.27 -1.35
N TYR A 98 5.05 3.18 -1.47
CA TYR A 98 4.81 4.57 -1.81
C TYR A 98 5.77 5.06 -2.89
N LEU A 99 5.23 5.81 -3.83
CA LEU A 99 5.96 6.42 -4.95
C LEU A 99 5.90 7.94 -4.84
N ALA A 100 7.00 8.64 -5.14
CA ALA A 100 6.99 10.06 -5.42
C ALA A 100 7.70 10.36 -6.75
N GLY A 101 7.27 11.43 -7.41
CA GLY A 101 7.83 11.85 -8.68
C GLY A 101 8.99 12.85 -8.55
N PRO A 102 9.43 13.41 -9.69
CA PRO A 102 10.52 14.39 -9.74
C PRO A 102 10.26 15.63 -8.87
N VAL A 103 11.31 16.25 -8.40
CA VAL A 103 11.26 17.45 -7.54
C VAL A 103 10.69 18.70 -8.24
N ASP A 104 10.69 18.68 -9.56
CA ASP A 104 10.15 19.70 -10.46
C ASP A 104 8.90 19.23 -11.23
N MET A 105 8.20 18.23 -10.70
CA MET A 105 7.08 17.55 -11.36
C MET A 105 5.96 18.53 -11.77
N PRO A 106 5.66 18.64 -13.09
CA PRO A 106 4.51 19.41 -13.56
C PRO A 106 3.19 18.66 -13.30
N ALA A 107 2.07 19.37 -13.31
CA ALA A 107 0.74 18.80 -13.07
C ALA A 107 0.36 17.69 -14.08
N SER A 108 0.83 17.78 -15.34
CA SER A 108 0.64 16.76 -16.35
C SER A 108 1.25 15.42 -15.96
N ASP A 109 2.48 15.44 -15.45
CA ASP A 109 3.19 14.23 -15.00
C ASP A 109 2.50 13.63 -13.78
N ALA A 110 2.05 14.47 -12.85
CA ALA A 110 1.33 14.02 -11.66
C ALA A 110 0.00 13.33 -12.05
N THR A 111 -0.73 13.88 -13.01
CA THR A 111 -1.95 13.25 -13.56
C THR A 111 -1.64 11.93 -14.24
N THR A 112 -0.57 11.88 -15.05
CA THR A 112 -0.12 10.65 -15.71
C THR A 112 0.25 9.56 -14.69
N LEU A 113 1.04 9.89 -13.65
CA LEU A 113 1.39 8.95 -12.59
C LEU A 113 0.17 8.44 -11.83
N SER A 114 -0.77 9.31 -11.49
CA SER A 114 -2.04 8.90 -10.86
C SER A 114 -2.77 7.85 -11.70
N GLY A 115 -2.88 8.07 -13.00
CA GLY A 115 -3.49 7.13 -13.96
C GLY A 115 -2.74 5.78 -14.02
N LEU A 116 -1.42 5.83 -14.09
CA LEU A 116 -0.57 4.63 -14.14
C LEU A 116 -0.66 3.80 -12.86
N VAL A 117 -0.60 4.44 -11.68
CA VAL A 117 -0.76 3.77 -10.39
C VAL A 117 -2.14 3.14 -10.28
N LYS A 118 -3.21 3.86 -10.63
CA LYS A 118 -4.57 3.35 -10.64
C LYS A 118 -4.71 2.11 -11.55
N ALA A 119 -4.12 2.14 -12.74
CA ALA A 119 -4.13 1.01 -13.68
C ALA A 119 -3.33 -0.18 -13.14
N GLN A 120 -2.19 0.07 -12.49
CA GLN A 120 -1.33 -0.95 -11.90
C GLN A 120 -2.00 -1.64 -10.69
N ARG A 121 -2.66 -0.88 -9.80
CA ARG A 121 -3.40 -1.40 -8.65
C ARG A 121 -4.55 -2.32 -9.02
N LYS A 122 -5.20 -2.11 -10.17
CA LYS A 122 -6.23 -3.02 -10.71
C LYS A 122 -5.67 -4.41 -11.05
N LYS A 123 -4.38 -4.51 -11.34
CA LYS A 123 -3.74 -5.79 -11.66
C LYS A 123 -3.37 -6.58 -10.39
N ARG A 124 -2.38 -6.19 -9.63
CA ARG A 124 -1.91 -6.89 -8.42
C ARG A 124 -1.04 -6.03 -7.51
N TYR A 125 -0.66 -4.87 -7.96
CA TYR A 125 0.30 -4.05 -7.27
C TYR A 125 -0.36 -3.25 -6.14
N ILE A 126 0.40 -2.96 -5.11
CA ILE A 126 -0.05 -2.27 -3.90
C ILE A 126 0.47 -0.83 -3.80
N GLY A 127 1.35 -0.41 -4.73
CA GLY A 127 1.98 0.91 -4.70
C GLY A 127 0.95 2.05 -4.70
N LYS A 128 1.24 3.08 -3.94
CA LYS A 128 0.49 4.34 -3.84
C LYS A 128 1.41 5.50 -4.22
N ALA A 129 0.89 6.53 -4.90
CA ALA A 129 1.68 7.69 -5.28
C ALA A 129 1.34 8.92 -4.43
N VAL A 130 2.35 9.56 -3.88
CA VAL A 130 2.27 10.86 -3.22
C VAL A 130 2.55 11.94 -4.26
N LEU A 131 1.50 12.65 -4.67
CA LEU A 131 1.53 13.59 -5.78
C LEU A 131 1.13 15.00 -5.35
N PRO A 132 1.84 16.04 -5.83
CA PRO A 132 1.50 17.42 -5.49
C PRO A 132 0.19 17.82 -6.14
N ALA A 133 -0.76 18.33 -5.34
CA ALA A 133 -2.03 18.93 -5.76
C ALA A 133 -2.78 18.14 -6.86
N THR A 134 -2.85 16.79 -6.72
CA THR A 134 -3.43 15.89 -7.73
C THR A 134 -4.64 15.14 -7.18
N ALA A 135 -5.83 15.57 -7.56
CA ALA A 135 -7.10 14.93 -7.18
C ALA A 135 -7.39 13.74 -8.10
N GLY A 136 -6.90 12.55 -7.74
CA GLY A 136 -7.08 11.32 -8.54
C GLY A 136 -8.40 10.59 -8.32
N ASP A 137 -9.16 10.93 -7.27
CA ASP A 137 -10.34 10.19 -6.79
C ASP A 137 -10.11 8.67 -6.73
N ASP A 138 -8.99 8.29 -6.15
CA ASP A 138 -8.48 6.92 -6.08
C ASP A 138 -7.71 6.67 -4.79
N GLU A 139 -7.84 5.50 -4.19
CA GLU A 139 -7.15 5.13 -2.96
C GLU A 139 -5.63 4.94 -3.14
N GLY A 140 -5.17 4.73 -4.37
CA GLY A 140 -3.75 4.64 -4.71
C GLY A 140 -3.09 6.00 -4.94
N THR A 141 -3.86 7.10 -4.98
CA THR A 141 -3.33 8.46 -5.12
C THR A 141 -3.46 9.21 -3.80
N ILE A 142 -2.36 9.79 -3.33
CA ILE A 142 -2.30 10.65 -2.15
C ILE A 142 -2.09 12.08 -2.66
N ASN A 143 -3.14 12.89 -2.56
CA ASN A 143 -3.17 14.26 -3.04
C ASN A 143 -2.52 15.19 -2.00
N PHE A 144 -1.20 15.35 -2.06
CA PHE A 144 -0.45 16.18 -1.13
C PHE A 144 -0.54 17.67 -1.52
N VAL A 145 -1.21 18.46 -0.69
CA VAL A 145 -1.41 19.90 -0.89
C VAL A 145 -0.78 20.65 0.26
N ALA A 146 0.27 21.41 -0.05
CA ALA A 146 0.94 22.27 0.93
C ALA A 146 1.61 23.45 0.23
N ALA A 147 1.57 24.61 0.87
CA ALA A 147 2.16 25.86 0.38
C ALA A 147 3.04 26.49 1.45
N GLY A 148 3.98 27.36 1.02
CA GLY A 148 4.83 28.12 1.93
C GLY A 148 5.71 27.26 2.83
N ILE A 149 6.01 26.01 2.44
CA ILE A 149 6.83 25.08 3.23
C ILE A 149 8.24 25.65 3.37
N LYS A 150 8.72 25.79 4.60
CA LYS A 150 10.10 26.25 4.90
C LYS A 150 10.80 25.28 5.84
N SER A 151 12.09 25.05 5.56
CA SER A 151 13.03 24.38 6.46
C SER A 151 14.21 25.33 6.66
N GLY A 152 14.28 25.99 7.82
CA GLY A 152 15.15 27.13 8.05
C GLY A 152 14.88 28.27 7.05
N ALA A 153 15.89 28.70 6.32
CA ALA A 153 15.77 29.73 5.29
C ALA A 153 15.32 29.23 3.91
N THR A 154 15.24 27.91 3.71
CA THR A 154 14.94 27.31 2.40
C THR A 154 13.43 27.14 2.22
N THR A 155 12.89 27.69 1.12
CA THR A 155 11.52 27.44 0.68
C THR A 155 11.46 26.17 -0.16
N ILE A 156 10.46 25.32 0.09
CA ILE A 156 10.31 23.99 -0.49
C ILE A 156 8.94 23.91 -1.15
N THR A 157 8.86 23.39 -2.37
CA THR A 157 7.57 23.14 -3.03
C THR A 157 6.96 21.82 -2.58
N ALA A 158 5.65 21.62 -2.80
CA ALA A 158 4.99 20.34 -2.51
C ALA A 158 5.65 19.19 -3.27
N ALA A 159 6.07 19.38 -4.53
CA ALA A 159 6.78 18.35 -5.30
C ALA A 159 8.13 17.98 -4.66
N GLN A 160 8.89 18.96 -4.20
CA GLN A 160 10.17 18.73 -3.51
C GLN A 160 10.01 18.08 -2.13
N TYR A 161 8.82 18.19 -1.53
CA TYR A 161 8.53 17.61 -0.21
C TYR A 161 7.79 16.27 -0.30
N ALA A 162 7.17 15.94 -1.43
CA ALA A 162 6.48 14.67 -1.64
C ALA A 162 7.33 13.42 -1.33
N PRO A 163 8.65 13.36 -1.66
CA PRO A 163 9.52 12.26 -1.23
C PRO A 163 9.59 12.09 0.30
N ARG A 164 9.57 13.21 1.05
CA ARG A 164 9.55 13.18 2.53
C ARG A 164 8.25 12.54 3.05
N ILE A 165 7.11 12.91 2.46
CA ILE A 165 5.81 12.34 2.82
C ILE A 165 5.76 10.85 2.44
N ALA A 166 6.25 10.45 1.27
CA ALA A 166 6.35 9.04 0.88
C ALA A 166 7.17 8.23 1.89
N GLY A 167 8.32 8.77 2.30
CA GLY A 167 9.17 8.16 3.33
C GLY A 167 8.50 8.08 4.70
N LEU A 168 7.78 9.13 5.11
CA LEU A 168 7.01 9.16 6.35
C LEU A 168 5.94 8.06 6.37
N LEU A 169 5.17 7.96 5.31
CA LEU A 169 4.11 6.96 5.19
C LEU A 169 4.69 5.53 5.14
N ALA A 170 5.80 5.30 4.42
CA ALA A 170 6.47 4.02 4.39
C ALA A 170 7.10 3.64 5.74
N GLY A 171 7.55 4.63 6.53
CA GLY A 171 8.08 4.44 7.87
C GLY A 171 7.01 4.36 8.98
N THR A 172 5.72 4.39 8.62
CA THR A 172 4.61 4.25 9.55
C THR A 172 4.20 2.78 9.63
N PRO A 173 4.28 2.12 10.80
CA PRO A 173 3.84 0.74 10.97
C PRO A 173 2.36 0.56 10.65
N ALA A 174 1.98 -0.63 10.17
CA ALA A 174 0.62 -0.92 9.71
C ALA A 174 -0.47 -0.78 10.80
N ASN A 175 -0.11 -0.87 12.07
CA ASN A 175 -1.01 -0.65 13.21
C ASN A 175 -1.13 0.83 13.63
N CYS A 176 -0.34 1.73 13.04
CA CYS A 176 -0.34 3.16 13.35
C CYS A 176 -0.93 3.99 12.20
N SER A 177 -1.31 5.24 12.49
CA SER A 177 -1.67 6.24 11.50
C SER A 177 -0.59 7.31 11.42
N ALA A 178 -0.39 7.87 10.22
CA ALA A 178 0.45 9.04 10.02
C ALA A 178 -0.27 10.37 10.35
N THR A 179 -1.56 10.31 10.75
CA THR A 179 -2.32 11.49 11.18
C THR A 179 -1.60 12.20 12.32
N TYR A 180 -1.41 13.50 12.20
CA TYR A 180 -0.68 14.36 13.13
C TYR A 180 0.79 13.98 13.37
N ALA A 181 1.41 13.25 12.45
CA ALA A 181 2.86 13.00 12.47
C ALA A 181 3.62 14.33 12.46
N ALA A 182 4.50 14.53 13.44
CA ALA A 182 5.29 15.76 13.55
C ALA A 182 6.39 15.81 12.48
N LEU A 183 6.64 17.00 11.95
CA LEU A 183 7.62 17.32 10.92
C LEU A 183 8.59 18.35 11.50
N ASP A 184 9.42 17.89 12.43
CA ASP A 184 10.29 18.77 13.24
C ASP A 184 11.36 19.50 12.40
N GLU A 185 11.58 19.07 11.16
CA GLU A 185 12.48 19.74 10.21
C GLU A 185 11.87 21.00 9.56
N LEU A 186 10.57 21.21 9.71
CA LEU A 186 9.88 22.38 9.13
C LEU A 186 9.81 23.54 10.13
N THR A 187 9.99 24.76 9.62
CA THR A 187 9.95 25.99 10.41
C THR A 187 8.74 26.88 10.11
N ALA A 188 8.12 26.74 8.94
CA ALA A 188 6.91 27.46 8.58
C ALA A 188 6.17 26.75 7.44
N ILE A 189 4.85 27.00 7.38
CA ILE A 189 3.97 26.65 6.26
C ILE A 189 2.98 27.80 6.04
N THR A 190 2.30 27.80 4.90
CA THR A 190 1.06 28.56 4.72
C THR A 190 -0.11 27.63 5.05
N PRO A 191 -0.84 27.83 6.15
CA PRO A 191 -1.96 26.96 6.51
C PRO A 191 -3.08 27.01 5.46
N GLU A 192 -3.81 25.90 5.31
CA GLU A 192 -5.08 25.89 4.60
C GLU A 192 -6.12 26.75 5.34
N ALA A 193 -6.92 27.49 4.57
CA ALA A 193 -7.94 28.37 5.14
C ALA A 193 -9.05 27.59 5.84
N ASP A 194 -9.42 26.44 5.30
CA ASP A 194 -10.40 25.51 5.86
C ASP A 194 -9.83 24.07 5.78
N PRO A 195 -9.16 23.62 6.85
CA PRO A 195 -8.54 22.31 6.88
C PRO A 195 -9.55 21.17 6.77
N ASP A 196 -10.74 21.30 7.35
CA ASP A 196 -11.75 20.23 7.35
C ASP A 196 -12.30 20.02 5.94
N THR A 197 -12.71 21.10 5.26
CA THR A 197 -13.10 21.03 3.84
C THR A 197 -11.99 20.49 2.95
N ALA A 198 -10.73 20.82 3.22
CA ALA A 198 -9.60 20.29 2.45
C ALA A 198 -9.44 18.77 2.64
N VAL A 199 -9.54 18.28 3.88
CA VAL A 199 -9.49 16.84 4.20
C VAL A 199 -10.66 16.09 3.57
N ASP A 200 -11.88 16.63 3.63
CA ASP A 200 -13.07 16.04 3.02
C ASP A 200 -12.96 15.98 1.49
N ALA A 201 -12.24 16.92 0.90
CA ALA A 201 -11.89 16.91 -0.52
C ALA A 201 -10.72 15.94 -0.87
N GLY A 202 -10.30 15.08 0.06
CA GLY A 202 -9.24 14.09 -0.15
C GLY A 202 -7.85 14.68 -0.28
N LYS A 203 -7.59 15.85 0.33
CA LYS A 203 -6.27 16.49 0.36
C LYS A 203 -5.52 16.08 1.63
N LEU A 204 -4.31 15.60 1.45
CA LEU A 204 -3.34 15.45 2.53
C LEU A 204 -2.63 16.79 2.72
N ILE A 205 -2.89 17.46 3.82
CA ILE A 205 -2.41 18.81 4.12
C ILE A 205 -1.39 18.83 5.27
N LEU A 206 -0.69 19.95 5.44
CA LEU A 206 0.09 20.24 6.63
C LEU A 206 -0.70 21.20 7.53
N VAL A 207 -0.58 21.00 8.83
CA VAL A 207 -1.20 21.85 9.85
C VAL A 207 -0.15 22.35 10.84
N ASP A 208 -0.33 23.56 11.32
CA ASP A 208 0.51 24.17 12.36
C ASP A 208 -0.37 24.40 13.59
N ASP A 209 -0.02 23.80 14.73
CA ASP A 209 -0.75 23.97 15.99
C ASP A 209 -0.13 25.07 16.89
N GLY A 210 0.73 25.89 16.32
CA GLY A 210 1.46 26.94 17.04
C GLY A 210 2.66 26.45 17.86
N ARG A 211 2.87 25.12 17.91
CA ARG A 211 4.02 24.47 18.57
C ARG A 211 4.82 23.63 17.60
N LYS A 212 4.15 22.94 16.69
CA LYS A 212 4.75 22.02 15.72
C LYS A 212 3.95 22.01 14.43
N ILE A 213 4.68 21.88 13.33
CA ILE A 213 4.09 21.56 12.04
C ILE A 213 3.89 20.04 11.97
N LYS A 214 2.70 19.61 11.58
CA LYS A 214 2.27 18.22 11.55
C LYS A 214 1.61 17.88 10.22
N LEU A 215 1.60 16.61 9.89
CA LEU A 215 0.71 16.11 8.85
C LEU A 215 -0.74 16.25 9.33
N GLY A 216 -1.65 16.68 8.49
CA GLY A 216 -3.08 16.67 8.78
C GLY A 216 -3.64 15.25 8.90
N ARG A 217 -4.94 15.07 8.75
CA ARG A 217 -5.53 13.72 8.71
C ARG A 217 -5.02 12.96 7.48
N ALA A 218 -4.52 11.74 7.69
CA ALA A 218 -3.89 10.92 6.66
C ALA A 218 -4.96 10.27 5.75
N VAL A 219 -5.44 11.03 4.76
CA VAL A 219 -6.45 10.64 3.79
C VAL A 219 -5.87 10.37 2.41
N THR A 220 -6.54 9.47 1.66
CA THR A 220 -6.30 9.27 0.22
C THR A 220 -7.05 10.32 -0.60
N SER A 221 -6.83 10.35 -1.91
CA SER A 221 -7.62 11.23 -2.80
C SER A 221 -9.02 10.70 -3.11
N LYS A 222 -9.41 9.53 -2.56
CA LYS A 222 -10.72 8.93 -2.80
C LYS A 222 -11.81 9.70 -2.06
N THR A 223 -12.69 10.35 -2.78
CA THR A 223 -13.81 11.13 -2.25
C THR A 223 -15.16 10.54 -2.63
N LYS A 224 -15.28 10.04 -3.86
CA LYS A 224 -16.52 9.44 -4.37
C LYS A 224 -16.47 7.93 -4.16
N LEU A 225 -17.38 7.43 -3.33
CA LEU A 225 -17.56 6.01 -3.10
C LEU A 225 -18.70 5.48 -3.97
N ALA A 226 -18.47 4.37 -4.68
CA ALA A 226 -19.56 3.61 -5.26
C ALA A 226 -20.39 2.93 -4.14
N ALA A 227 -21.59 2.47 -4.43
CA ALA A 227 -22.46 1.84 -3.42
C ALA A 227 -21.82 0.60 -2.75
N THR A 228 -20.86 -0.03 -3.41
CA THR A 228 -20.11 -1.20 -2.92
C THR A 228 -18.75 -0.85 -2.31
N ASP A 229 -18.30 0.41 -2.42
CA ASP A 229 -17.00 0.82 -1.90
C ASP A 229 -17.07 1.06 -0.39
N PRO A 230 -16.18 0.44 0.40
CA PRO A 230 -16.11 0.71 1.83
C PRO A 230 -15.48 2.09 2.11
N GLU A 231 -15.98 2.79 3.13
CA GLU A 231 -15.43 4.10 3.54
C GLU A 231 -13.94 4.05 3.93
N MET A 232 -13.44 2.87 4.31
CA MET A 232 -12.04 2.66 4.64
C MET A 232 -11.08 3.08 3.52
N LEU A 233 -11.52 3.13 2.26
CA LEU A 233 -10.70 3.55 1.12
C LEU A 233 -10.28 5.03 1.19
N LYS A 234 -10.92 5.84 2.02
CA LYS A 234 -10.56 7.24 2.25
C LYS A 234 -9.34 7.42 3.17
N LYS A 235 -8.98 6.41 3.98
CA LYS A 235 -7.90 6.50 4.98
C LYS A 235 -6.66 5.73 4.54
N ILE A 236 -5.51 6.40 4.52
CA ILE A 236 -4.22 5.81 4.10
C ILE A 236 -3.88 4.56 4.93
N LYS A 237 -4.07 4.62 6.26
CA LYS A 237 -3.80 3.50 7.17
C LYS A 237 -4.59 2.25 6.79
N LEU A 238 -5.90 2.41 6.55
CA LEU A 238 -6.78 1.28 6.26
C LEU A 238 -6.49 0.68 4.87
N VAL A 239 -6.22 1.53 3.88
CA VAL A 239 -5.76 1.08 2.56
C VAL A 239 -4.42 0.34 2.66
N ALA A 240 -3.46 0.86 3.43
CA ALA A 240 -2.16 0.21 3.61
C ALA A 240 -2.29 -1.17 4.27
N ALA A 241 -3.19 -1.33 5.24
CA ALA A 241 -3.45 -2.62 5.88
C ALA A 241 -4.07 -3.65 4.90
N VAL A 242 -5.03 -3.23 4.07
CA VAL A 242 -5.61 -4.10 3.03
C VAL A 242 -4.56 -4.46 1.98
N ASP A 243 -3.75 -3.49 1.55
CA ASP A 243 -2.66 -3.72 0.60
C ASP A 243 -1.63 -4.73 1.15
N LEU A 244 -1.34 -4.68 2.44
CA LEU A 244 -0.43 -5.63 3.10
C LEU A 244 -1.00 -7.06 3.06
N ILE A 245 -2.30 -7.23 3.37
CA ILE A 245 -2.99 -8.52 3.28
C ILE A 245 -2.96 -9.04 1.84
N ARG A 246 -3.29 -8.18 0.88
CA ARG A 246 -3.29 -8.51 -0.54
C ARG A 246 -1.89 -8.90 -1.04
N TYR A 247 -0.87 -8.17 -0.64
CA TYR A 247 0.51 -8.47 -1.00
C TYR A 247 0.92 -9.86 -0.52
N TYR A 248 0.67 -10.16 0.75
CA TYR A 248 1.01 -11.46 1.33
C TYR A 248 0.25 -12.60 0.67
N ALA A 249 -1.07 -12.46 0.49
CA ALA A 249 -1.86 -13.50 -0.15
C ALA A 249 -1.36 -13.79 -1.58
N ASN A 250 -1.06 -12.74 -2.36
CA ASN A 250 -0.55 -12.89 -3.72
C ASN A 250 0.83 -13.57 -3.74
N THR A 251 1.78 -13.09 -2.92
CA THR A 251 3.15 -13.65 -2.90
C THR A 251 3.15 -15.09 -2.40
N THR A 252 2.36 -15.42 -1.39
CA THR A 252 2.21 -16.80 -0.90
C THR A 252 1.70 -17.72 -2.01
N VAL A 253 0.65 -17.31 -2.72
CA VAL A 253 0.10 -18.11 -3.83
C VAL A 253 1.12 -18.23 -4.96
N GLU A 254 1.77 -17.16 -5.37
CA GLU A 254 2.73 -17.16 -6.50
C GLU A 254 4.00 -17.97 -6.18
N ASP A 255 4.53 -17.81 -4.97
CA ASP A 255 5.80 -18.41 -4.60
C ASP A 255 5.69 -19.88 -4.20
N GLU A 256 4.55 -20.32 -3.64
CA GLU A 256 4.45 -21.64 -3.04
C GLU A 256 3.44 -22.58 -3.75
N TYR A 257 2.41 -22.05 -4.41
CA TYR A 257 1.31 -22.87 -4.91
C TYR A 257 1.14 -22.84 -6.44
N LEU A 258 1.33 -21.67 -7.07
CA LEU A 258 1.02 -21.48 -8.48
C LEU A 258 1.87 -22.38 -9.40
N GLY A 259 1.23 -23.36 -10.03
CA GLY A 259 1.89 -24.33 -10.89
C GLY A 259 2.73 -25.39 -10.16
N LYS A 260 2.78 -25.37 -8.82
CA LYS A 260 3.62 -26.28 -8.00
C LYS A 260 2.81 -27.36 -7.31
N CYS A 261 1.52 -27.14 -7.05
CA CYS A 261 0.66 -28.05 -6.33
C CYS A 261 -0.54 -28.47 -7.19
N ALA A 262 -0.97 -29.72 -7.09
CA ALA A 262 -2.22 -30.18 -7.68
C ALA A 262 -3.41 -29.51 -6.98
N ASN A 263 -4.49 -29.22 -7.72
CA ASN A 263 -5.71 -28.61 -7.18
C ASN A 263 -6.57 -29.65 -6.44
N THR A 264 -6.07 -30.17 -5.33
CA THR A 264 -6.78 -31.09 -4.44
C THR A 264 -7.37 -30.34 -3.25
N TYR A 265 -8.40 -30.90 -2.62
CA TYR A 265 -8.99 -30.33 -1.40
C TYR A 265 -7.95 -30.17 -0.28
N ASP A 266 -7.06 -31.17 -0.11
CA ASP A 266 -6.02 -31.11 0.93
C ASP A 266 -5.02 -29.98 0.69
N ASN A 267 -4.56 -29.77 -0.54
CA ASN A 267 -3.68 -28.67 -0.89
C ASN A 267 -4.37 -27.31 -0.70
N LYS A 268 -5.68 -27.21 -1.02
CA LYS A 268 -6.48 -26.01 -0.70
C LYS A 268 -6.51 -25.74 0.81
N CYS A 269 -6.66 -26.79 1.65
CA CYS A 269 -6.66 -26.66 3.11
C CYS A 269 -5.29 -26.20 3.66
N ILE A 270 -4.18 -26.68 3.08
CA ILE A 270 -2.83 -26.23 3.48
C ILE A 270 -2.65 -24.76 3.16
N LEU A 271 -3.05 -24.29 1.97
CA LEU A 271 -3.03 -22.86 1.61
C LEU A 271 -3.87 -22.01 2.58
N LEU A 272 -5.09 -22.49 2.92
CA LEU A 272 -5.94 -21.79 3.89
C LEU A 272 -5.27 -21.67 5.26
N THR A 273 -4.54 -22.68 5.71
CA THR A 273 -3.82 -22.65 6.99
C THR A 273 -2.76 -21.56 6.95
N ALA A 274 -1.93 -21.51 5.90
CA ALA A 274 -0.90 -20.48 5.76
C ALA A 274 -1.51 -19.05 5.75
N LEU A 275 -2.63 -18.85 5.07
CA LEU A 275 -3.33 -17.56 5.05
C LEU A 275 -3.94 -17.20 6.41
N ARG A 276 -4.50 -18.16 7.14
CA ARG A 276 -5.04 -17.95 8.50
C ARG A 276 -3.95 -17.60 9.51
N ASP A 277 -2.81 -18.28 9.44
CA ASP A 277 -1.66 -17.99 10.33
C ASP A 277 -1.16 -16.57 10.12
N TYR A 278 -1.11 -16.12 8.87
CA TYR A 278 -0.76 -14.73 8.56
C TYR A 278 -1.79 -13.73 9.11
N LEU A 279 -3.09 -13.97 8.91
CA LEU A 279 -4.13 -13.11 9.45
C LEU A 279 -4.09 -13.06 10.98
N SER A 280 -3.81 -14.19 11.63
CA SER A 280 -3.62 -14.26 13.09
C SER A 280 -2.41 -13.46 13.56
N ALA A 281 -1.32 -13.42 12.78
CA ALA A 281 -0.17 -12.57 13.08
C ALA A 281 -0.53 -11.08 12.97
N LEU A 282 -1.38 -10.68 12.01
CA LEU A 282 -1.90 -9.31 11.91
C LEU A 282 -2.83 -8.94 13.08
N GLU A 283 -3.63 -9.90 13.57
CA GLU A 283 -4.43 -9.71 14.79
C GLU A 283 -3.54 -9.48 16.00
N ALA A 284 -2.51 -10.30 16.19
CA ALA A 284 -1.57 -10.18 17.30
C ALA A 284 -0.82 -8.81 17.30
N GLN A 285 -0.63 -8.22 16.13
CA GLN A 285 0.00 -6.90 15.97
C GLN A 285 -0.98 -5.71 16.02
N GLY A 286 -2.28 -5.97 16.19
CA GLY A 286 -3.29 -4.92 16.26
C GLY A 286 -3.57 -4.22 14.91
N VAL A 287 -3.32 -4.89 13.80
CA VAL A 287 -3.73 -4.43 12.46
C VAL A 287 -5.17 -4.85 12.18
N ILE A 288 -5.53 -6.07 12.56
CA ILE A 288 -6.88 -6.63 12.48
C ILE A 288 -7.41 -6.85 13.91
N ARG A 289 -8.71 -6.73 14.09
CA ARG A 289 -9.35 -7.01 15.38
C ARG A 289 -9.20 -8.48 15.76
N ALA A 290 -8.73 -8.76 16.97
CA ALA A 290 -8.56 -10.11 17.47
C ALA A 290 -9.85 -10.97 17.34
N GLY A 291 -9.71 -12.16 16.81
CA GLY A 291 -10.79 -13.12 16.60
C GLY A 291 -11.79 -12.74 15.48
N SER A 292 -11.46 -11.78 14.62
CA SER A 292 -12.34 -11.35 13.54
C SER A 292 -11.91 -11.81 12.16
N SER A 293 -10.74 -12.38 12.01
CA SER A 293 -10.19 -12.75 10.71
C SER A 293 -10.28 -14.26 10.43
N GLY A 294 -10.26 -14.58 9.15
CA GLY A 294 -10.21 -15.96 8.69
C GLY A 294 -10.05 -16.05 7.18
N ALA A 295 -9.85 -17.28 6.73
CA ALA A 295 -9.80 -17.63 5.32
C ALA A 295 -10.59 -18.92 5.09
N GLU A 296 -11.33 -18.98 4.00
CA GLU A 296 -12.11 -20.16 3.64
C GLU A 296 -12.19 -20.34 2.12
N LEU A 297 -12.58 -21.54 1.69
CA LEU A 297 -12.93 -21.77 0.29
C LEU A 297 -14.29 -21.14 0.02
N ASP A 298 -14.34 -20.31 -1.02
CA ASP A 298 -15.56 -19.62 -1.45
C ASP A 298 -16.49 -20.58 -2.17
N ALA A 299 -17.49 -21.08 -1.45
CA ALA A 299 -18.48 -22.02 -1.98
C ALA A 299 -19.39 -21.34 -3.02
N ASP A 300 -19.72 -20.05 -2.83
CA ASP A 300 -20.60 -19.33 -3.74
C ASP A 300 -19.91 -19.05 -5.09
N ALA A 301 -18.66 -18.57 -5.06
CA ALA A 301 -17.87 -18.44 -6.28
C ALA A 301 -17.63 -19.78 -6.98
N THR A 302 -17.39 -20.86 -6.22
CA THR A 302 -17.28 -22.22 -6.74
C THR A 302 -18.55 -22.64 -7.44
N ARG A 303 -19.72 -22.42 -6.83
CA ARG A 303 -21.04 -22.74 -7.41
C ARG A 303 -21.26 -21.98 -8.72
N VAL A 304 -21.00 -20.69 -8.74
CA VAL A 304 -21.15 -19.86 -9.94
C VAL A 304 -20.29 -20.40 -11.08
N TYR A 305 -19.02 -20.64 -10.81
CA TYR A 305 -18.09 -21.20 -11.79
C TYR A 305 -18.56 -22.56 -12.36
N LEU A 306 -18.95 -23.51 -11.48
CA LEU A 306 -19.41 -24.83 -11.90
C LEU A 306 -20.71 -24.77 -12.72
N LEU A 307 -21.65 -23.87 -12.37
CA LEU A 307 -22.88 -23.65 -13.15
C LEU A 307 -22.59 -23.07 -14.52
N GLU A 308 -21.61 -22.17 -14.64
CA GLU A 308 -21.16 -21.65 -15.93
C GLU A 308 -20.57 -22.76 -16.82
N GLN A 309 -19.75 -23.65 -16.25
CA GLN A 309 -19.18 -24.80 -16.96
C GLN A 309 -20.24 -25.82 -17.37
N ALA A 310 -21.28 -26.01 -16.55
CA ALA A 310 -22.39 -26.92 -16.81
C ALA A 310 -23.42 -26.35 -17.81
N SER A 311 -23.20 -25.17 -18.40
CA SER A 311 -24.12 -24.50 -19.31
C SER A 311 -24.56 -25.44 -20.45
N GLY A 312 -25.89 -25.61 -20.62
CA GLY A 312 -26.48 -26.54 -21.58
C GLY A 312 -26.70 -27.98 -21.08
N ASN A 313 -26.22 -28.33 -19.88
CA ASN A 313 -26.42 -29.64 -19.27
C ASN A 313 -27.37 -29.56 -18.06
N SER A 314 -28.66 -29.76 -18.27
CA SER A 314 -29.70 -29.61 -17.25
C SER A 314 -29.52 -30.55 -16.05
N SER A 315 -29.01 -31.79 -16.24
CA SER A 315 -28.77 -32.74 -15.16
C SER A 315 -27.62 -32.30 -14.27
N GLU A 316 -26.55 -31.74 -14.85
CA GLU A 316 -25.40 -31.27 -14.10
C GLU A 316 -25.74 -29.96 -13.34
N ILE A 317 -26.49 -29.05 -13.98
CA ILE A 317 -27.02 -27.86 -13.32
C ILE A 317 -27.85 -28.23 -12.08
N ALA A 318 -28.75 -29.25 -12.20
CA ALA A 318 -29.56 -29.72 -11.08
C ALA A 318 -28.69 -30.33 -9.97
N ARG A 319 -27.66 -31.12 -10.33
CA ARG A 319 -26.70 -31.70 -9.37
C ARG A 319 -25.98 -30.61 -8.61
N ILE A 320 -25.35 -29.64 -9.29
CA ILE A 320 -24.57 -28.54 -8.67
C ILE A 320 -25.47 -27.67 -7.79
N SER A 321 -26.69 -27.38 -8.23
CA SER A 321 -27.64 -26.56 -7.49
C SER A 321 -28.07 -27.19 -6.17
N ALA A 322 -28.05 -28.55 -6.07
CA ALA A 322 -28.43 -29.29 -4.89
C ALA A 322 -27.27 -29.47 -3.88
N LEU A 323 -26.02 -29.22 -4.28
CA LEU A 323 -24.85 -29.37 -3.40
C LEU A 323 -24.88 -28.41 -2.23
N SER A 324 -24.51 -28.90 -1.05
CA SER A 324 -24.21 -28.09 0.13
C SER A 324 -22.90 -27.29 -0.05
N ASN A 325 -22.70 -26.29 0.76
CA ASN A 325 -21.43 -25.50 0.72
C ASN A 325 -20.20 -26.34 1.05
N GLU A 326 -20.35 -27.40 1.91
CA GLU A 326 -19.25 -28.30 2.23
C GLU A 326 -18.88 -29.20 1.04
N GLU A 327 -19.87 -29.67 0.29
CA GLU A 327 -19.65 -30.45 -0.91
C GLU A 327 -19.04 -29.61 -2.02
N LEU A 328 -19.54 -28.39 -2.23
CA LEU A 328 -18.98 -27.44 -3.21
C LEU A 328 -17.49 -27.13 -2.98
N ARG A 329 -17.07 -26.98 -1.74
CA ARG A 329 -15.65 -26.75 -1.39
C ARG A 329 -14.74 -27.91 -1.81
N LYS A 330 -15.29 -29.11 -1.98
CA LYS A 330 -14.56 -30.32 -2.37
C LYS A 330 -14.63 -30.61 -3.88
N GLU A 331 -15.52 -29.96 -4.61
CA GLU A 331 -15.69 -30.15 -6.03
C GLU A 331 -14.41 -29.84 -6.83
N ASP A 332 -14.25 -30.56 -7.93
CA ASP A 332 -13.17 -30.32 -8.87
C ASP A 332 -13.49 -29.07 -9.69
N THR A 333 -12.60 -28.09 -9.61
CA THR A 333 -12.69 -26.83 -10.34
C THR A 333 -11.57 -26.66 -11.38
N GLY A 334 -10.95 -27.77 -11.80
CA GLY A 334 -9.83 -27.76 -12.74
C GLY A 334 -8.64 -27.00 -12.17
N SER A 335 -8.21 -25.92 -12.82
CA SER A 335 -7.10 -25.09 -12.38
C SER A 335 -7.51 -23.89 -11.50
N HIS A 336 -8.81 -23.75 -11.20
CA HIS A 336 -9.31 -22.59 -10.46
C HIS A 336 -9.44 -22.88 -8.97
N VAL A 337 -9.02 -21.92 -8.14
CA VAL A 337 -9.18 -21.96 -6.68
C VAL A 337 -9.86 -20.69 -6.24
N PHE A 338 -10.99 -20.82 -5.55
CA PHE A 338 -11.79 -19.70 -5.05
C PHE A 338 -11.61 -19.59 -3.54
N LEU A 339 -11.07 -18.45 -3.09
CA LEU A 339 -10.75 -18.17 -1.69
C LEU A 339 -11.43 -16.90 -1.24
N GLN A 340 -11.93 -16.89 -0.02
CA GLN A 340 -12.42 -15.71 0.66
C GLN A 340 -11.59 -15.48 1.92
N LEU A 341 -11.03 -14.25 2.03
CA LEU A 341 -10.38 -13.76 3.23
C LEU A 341 -11.26 -12.68 3.85
N TYR A 342 -11.43 -12.74 5.15
CA TYR A 342 -12.20 -11.73 5.88
C TYR A 342 -11.48 -11.32 7.16
N GLY A 343 -11.82 -10.13 7.67
CA GLY A 343 -11.26 -9.58 8.90
C GLY A 343 -11.64 -8.11 9.07
N LYS A 344 -11.79 -7.68 10.32
CA LYS A 344 -12.06 -6.29 10.64
C LYS A 344 -10.76 -5.55 10.87
N VAL A 345 -10.30 -4.79 9.86
CA VAL A 345 -9.13 -3.90 9.99
C VAL A 345 -9.44 -2.82 11.05
N LEU A 346 -8.48 -2.62 11.97
CA LEU A 346 -8.59 -1.63 13.02
C LEU A 346 -8.16 -0.25 12.52
N ASP A 347 -8.95 0.76 12.83
CA ASP A 347 -8.57 2.16 12.63
C ASP A 347 -7.70 2.68 13.78
N ALA A 348 -7.06 3.84 13.59
CA ALA A 348 -6.36 4.53 14.66
C ALA A 348 -7.33 5.37 15.50
N MET A 349 -6.94 5.66 16.74
CA MET A 349 -7.64 6.64 17.56
C MET A 349 -7.25 8.04 17.08
N GLU A 350 -8.17 8.73 16.41
CA GLU A 350 -7.93 10.04 15.81
C GLU A 350 -8.80 11.14 16.43
N ASP A 351 -10.03 10.80 16.82
CA ASP A 351 -10.99 11.75 17.39
C ASP A 351 -11.23 11.44 18.87
N PHE A 352 -11.01 12.43 19.76
CA PHE A 352 -11.14 12.30 21.21
C PHE A 352 -12.20 13.26 21.76
N HIS A 353 -13.10 12.74 22.57
CA HIS A 353 -14.03 13.53 23.36
C HIS A 353 -13.70 13.37 24.84
N ILE A 354 -13.17 14.43 25.45
CA ILE A 354 -12.69 14.41 26.84
C ILE A 354 -13.56 15.36 27.66
N ILE A 355 -14.20 14.84 28.71
CA ILE A 355 -14.98 15.65 29.65
C ILE A 355 -14.21 15.70 30.98
N LEU A 356 -13.82 16.90 31.40
CA LEU A 356 -13.28 17.14 32.72
C LEU A 356 -14.42 17.55 33.66
N GLN A 357 -14.72 16.73 34.69
CA GLN A 357 -15.60 17.11 35.77
C GLN A 357 -14.74 17.72 36.90
N ALA A 358 -14.74 19.06 36.99
CA ALA A 358 -14.14 19.74 38.13
C ALA A 358 -15.09 19.64 39.35
N GLN A 359 -14.55 19.20 40.49
CA GLN A 359 -15.24 19.17 41.80
C GLN A 359 -15.01 20.47 42.57
#